data_d92af0f7c109d96d237af1d38d1f76e1
#
_entry.id   d92af0f7c109d96d237af1d38d1f76e1
#
_cell.length_a   1.000
_cell.length_b   1.000
_cell.length_c   1.000
_cell.angle_alpha   90.00
_cell.angle_beta   90.00
_cell.angle_gamma   90.00
#
_symmetry.space_group_name_H-M   'P 1'
#
loop_
_entity.id
_entity.type
_entity.pdbx_description
1 polymer ?
#
loop_
_entity_poly.entity_id
_entity_poly.type
_entity_poly.pdbx_seq_one_letter_code
_entity_poly.pdbx_strand_id
1 'polypeptide(L)'
;MYSESKEGILMSDTTSPQITIYRTSWCAFCHTEMQWLDKLGIPYVAKDIEADPAANEELMTKLNGDFRGVPVTDIAGDLVLGFDRPKIQDAIKAHGIQPVAA
;
A
#
# COMPACT_ATOMS: atom_id res chain seq x y z
N MET A 1 17.24 -26.00 -11.11
CA MET A 1 17.14 -25.83 -10.75
C MET A 1 17.18 -25.60 -10.55
N TYR A 2 16.99 -25.23 -10.52
CA TYR A 2 16.86 -24.87 -10.06
C TYR A 2 16.55 -24.42 -9.87
N SER A 3 16.32 -24.51 -9.91
CA SER A 3 15.92 -24.02 -9.51
C SER A 3 15.90 -23.48 -9.34
N GLU A 4 15.76 -23.31 -9.34
CA GLU A 4 15.61 -22.84 -9.01
C GLU A 4 15.45 -22.32 -8.73
N SER A 5 15.54 -22.55 -8.92
CA SER A 5 15.23 -22.03 -8.45
C SER A 5 15.32 -21.57 -8.22
N LYS A 6 15.36 -21.79 -8.33
CA LYS A 6 15.41 -21.18 -7.86
C LYS A 6 15.64 -20.50 -7.68
N GLU A 7 15.50 -20.27 -7.80
CA GLU A 7 15.68 -19.39 -7.38
C GLU A 7 15.44 -18.67 -7.38
N GLY A 8 15.47 -18.64 -7.76
CA GLY A 8 15.48 -17.20 -7.89
C GLY A 8 14.22 -16.54 -7.53
N ILE A 9 13.43 -17.21 -7.45
CA ILE A 9 12.09 -16.88 -7.04
C ILE A 9 12.03 -15.95 -5.88
N LEU A 10 13.03 -15.99 -5.08
CA LEU A 10 13.12 -15.11 -3.94
C LEU A 10 13.07 -13.65 -4.30
N MET A 11 13.49 -13.34 -5.49
CA MET A 11 13.52 -11.97 -5.94
C MET A 11 12.15 -11.33 -5.93
N SER A 12 11.14 -12.08 -6.33
CA SER A 12 9.80 -11.51 -6.36
C SER A 12 9.32 -11.14 -4.98
N ASP A 13 9.70 -11.90 -3.97
CA ASP A 13 9.28 -11.60 -2.61
C ASP A 13 9.88 -10.29 -2.13
N THR A 14 11.13 -10.04 -2.46
CA THR A 14 11.79 -8.82 -2.01
C THR A 14 11.29 -7.59 -2.73
N THR A 15 10.65 -7.75 -3.88
CA THR A 15 10.17 -6.61 -4.67
C THR A 15 8.69 -6.33 -4.47
N SER A 16 7.98 -7.22 -3.79
CA SER A 16 6.54 -7.02 -3.59
C SER A 16 6.29 -5.92 -2.56
N PRO A 17 5.50 -4.90 -2.92
CA PRO A 17 5.18 -3.84 -1.96
C PRO A 17 4.35 -4.38 -0.81
N GLN A 18 4.61 -3.87 0.37
CA GLN A 18 3.83 -4.21 1.56
C GLN A 18 2.76 -3.18 1.85
N ILE A 19 2.71 -2.12 1.05
CA ILE A 19 1.77 -1.03 1.23
C ILE A 19 0.78 -1.02 0.09
N THR A 20 -0.51 -0.96 0.44
CA THR A 20 -1.59 -0.81 -0.53
C THR A 20 -2.36 0.45 -0.18
N ILE A 21 -2.53 1.33 -1.16
CA ILE A 21 -3.30 2.56 -0.99
C ILE A 21 -4.61 2.38 -1.74
N TYR A 22 -5.71 2.39 -1.01
CA TYR A 22 -7.06 2.36 -1.61
C TYR A 22 -7.45 3.80 -1.89
N ARG A 23 -7.71 4.09 -3.16
CA ARG A 23 -7.86 5.45 -3.65
C ARG A 23 -9.01 5.58 -4.63
N THR A 24 -9.30 6.83 -5.00
CA THR A 24 -10.18 7.16 -6.12
C THR A 24 -9.44 8.17 -7.00
N SER A 25 -9.89 8.31 -8.24
CA SER A 25 -9.20 9.19 -9.18
C SER A 25 -9.36 10.68 -8.82
N TRP A 26 -10.40 11.01 -8.08
CA TRP A 26 -10.68 12.41 -7.71
C TRP A 26 -10.12 12.81 -6.35
N CYS A 27 -9.49 11.91 -5.65
CA CYS A 27 -9.05 12.14 -4.28
C CYS A 27 -7.69 12.88 -4.25
N ALA A 28 -7.72 14.14 -3.87
CA ALA A 28 -6.49 14.94 -3.80
C ALA A 28 -5.52 14.41 -2.77
N PHE A 29 -6.02 14.03 -1.60
CA PHE A 29 -5.15 13.49 -0.55
C PHE A 29 -4.52 12.17 -0.94
N CYS A 30 -5.22 11.37 -1.74
CA CYS A 30 -4.65 10.13 -2.25
C CYS A 30 -3.45 10.42 -3.12
N HIS A 31 -3.57 11.40 -4.02
CA HIS A 31 -2.48 11.79 -4.90
C HIS A 31 -1.29 12.33 -4.10
N THR A 32 -1.59 13.14 -3.09
CA THR A 32 -0.54 13.70 -2.23
C THR A 32 0.22 12.60 -1.50
N GLU A 33 -0.50 11.63 -0.98
CA GLU A 33 0.14 10.52 -0.28
C GLU A 33 1.04 9.71 -1.21
N MET A 34 0.54 9.41 -2.42
CA MET A 34 1.32 8.67 -3.40
C MET A 34 2.58 9.42 -3.79
N GLN A 35 2.48 10.73 -4.01
CA GLN A 35 3.65 11.54 -4.35
C GLN A 35 4.66 11.56 -3.21
N TRP A 36 4.16 11.62 -1.98
CA TRP A 36 5.02 11.62 -0.81
C TRP A 36 5.80 10.32 -0.69
N LEU A 37 5.12 9.18 -0.88
CA LEU A 37 5.80 7.88 -0.85
C LEU A 37 6.78 7.73 -2.01
N ASP A 38 6.43 8.27 -3.18
CA ASP A 38 7.34 8.26 -4.33
C ASP A 38 8.63 9.00 -3.99
N LYS A 39 8.52 10.16 -3.34
CA LYS A 39 9.69 10.94 -2.96
C LYS A 39 10.54 10.22 -1.95
N LEU A 40 9.92 9.44 -1.08
CA LEU A 40 10.65 8.66 -0.08
C LEU A 40 11.25 7.39 -0.68
N GLY A 41 10.88 7.05 -1.91
CA GLY A 41 11.34 5.82 -2.54
C GLY A 41 10.69 4.57 -1.97
N ILE A 42 9.55 4.70 -1.32
CA ILE A 42 8.87 3.58 -0.70
C ILE A 42 7.84 3.01 -1.67
N PRO A 43 7.95 1.72 -2.01
CA PRO A 43 7.03 1.12 -2.98
C PRO A 43 5.65 0.89 -2.40
N TYR A 44 4.64 1.00 -3.25
CA TYR A 44 3.26 0.75 -2.87
C TYR A 44 2.46 0.30 -4.09
N VAL A 45 1.29 -0.26 -3.84
CA VAL A 45 0.32 -0.57 -4.88
C VAL A 45 -0.89 0.34 -4.65
N ALA A 46 -1.34 1.01 -5.69
CA ALA A 46 -2.54 1.84 -5.61
C ALA A 46 -3.70 1.09 -6.26
N LYS A 47 -4.81 0.99 -5.53
CA LYS A 47 -6.01 0.31 -6.02
C LYS A 47 -7.17 1.28 -6.02
N ASP A 48 -7.76 1.46 -7.20
CA ASP A 48 -8.90 2.38 -7.36
C ASP A 48 -10.19 1.64 -7.04
N ILE A 49 -10.81 1.99 -5.93
CA ILE A 49 -11.99 1.27 -5.46
C ILE A 49 -13.25 1.57 -6.25
N GLU A 50 -13.23 2.63 -7.07
CA GLU A 50 -14.36 2.93 -7.94
C GLU A 50 -14.23 2.22 -9.28
N ALA A 51 -13.02 2.12 -9.78
CA ALA A 51 -12.78 1.46 -11.06
C ALA A 51 -12.67 -0.06 -10.93
N ASP A 52 -12.31 -0.55 -9.76
CA ASP A 52 -12.06 -1.98 -9.53
C ASP A 52 -12.96 -2.49 -8.41
N PRO A 53 -14.08 -3.17 -8.78
CA PRO A 53 -14.99 -3.71 -7.75
C PRO A 53 -14.33 -4.68 -6.78
N ALA A 54 -13.34 -5.44 -7.25
CA ALA A 54 -12.64 -6.38 -6.38
C ALA A 54 -11.84 -5.64 -5.31
N ALA A 55 -11.24 -4.49 -5.68
CA ALA A 55 -10.51 -3.69 -4.72
C ALA A 55 -11.46 -3.10 -3.67
N ASN A 56 -12.65 -2.68 -4.09
CA ASN A 56 -13.64 -2.15 -3.18
C ASN A 56 -14.09 -3.22 -2.19
N GLU A 57 -14.36 -4.42 -2.67
CA GLU A 57 -14.77 -5.51 -1.82
C GLU A 57 -13.67 -5.88 -0.82
N GLU A 58 -12.45 -5.91 -1.28
CA GLU A 58 -11.29 -6.19 -0.44
C GLU A 58 -11.20 -5.16 0.70
N LEU A 59 -11.35 -3.89 0.36
CA LEU A 59 -11.29 -2.83 1.36
C LEU A 59 -12.42 -2.93 2.36
N MET A 60 -13.65 -3.17 1.88
CA MET A 60 -14.80 -3.30 2.78
C MET A 60 -14.61 -4.45 3.75
N THR A 61 -14.02 -5.54 3.29
CA THR A 61 -13.74 -6.68 4.15
C THR A 61 -12.74 -6.30 5.23
N LYS A 62 -11.68 -5.59 4.87
CA LYS A 62 -10.66 -5.16 5.83
C LYS A 62 -11.23 -4.23 6.88
N LEU A 63 -12.20 -3.39 6.49
CA LEU A 63 -12.80 -2.41 7.38
C LEU A 63 -14.03 -2.94 8.12
N ASN A 64 -14.43 -4.18 7.86
CA ASN A 64 -15.68 -4.75 8.39
C ASN A 64 -16.87 -3.87 8.03
N GLY A 65 -16.84 -3.29 6.82
CA GLY A 65 -17.91 -2.45 6.33
C GLY A 65 -17.90 -1.01 6.84
N ASP A 66 -16.97 -0.67 7.71
CA ASP A 66 -16.91 0.68 8.30
C ASP A 66 -16.06 1.60 7.45
N PHE A 67 -16.55 1.89 6.26
CA PHE A 67 -15.84 2.75 5.32
C PHE A 67 -16.11 4.22 5.63
N ARG A 68 -15.05 5.01 5.74
CA ARG A 68 -15.15 6.43 6.11
C ARG A 68 -14.50 7.35 5.09
N GLY A 69 -14.17 6.85 3.92
CA GLY A 69 -13.57 7.65 2.86
C GLY A 69 -12.19 7.19 2.50
N VAL A 70 -11.59 7.89 1.54
CA VAL A 70 -10.26 7.59 1.03
C VAL A 70 -9.34 8.76 1.37
N PRO A 71 -8.02 8.54 1.41
CA PRO A 71 -7.33 7.27 1.21
C PRO A 71 -7.43 6.36 2.43
N VAL A 72 -7.31 5.05 2.19
CA VAL A 72 -7.08 4.08 3.25
C VAL A 72 -5.80 3.35 2.89
N THR A 73 -4.88 3.28 3.82
CA THR A 73 -3.57 2.69 3.55
C THR A 73 -3.38 1.45 4.40
N ASP A 74 -3.09 0.33 3.73
CA ASP A 74 -2.76 -0.93 4.41
C ASP A 74 -1.25 -1.07 4.39
N ILE A 75 -0.64 -1.06 5.56
CA ILE A 75 0.82 -1.20 5.70
C ILE A 75 1.08 -2.51 6.42
N ALA A 76 1.33 -3.54 5.63
CA ALA A 76 1.60 -4.89 6.15
C ALA A 76 0.53 -5.36 7.14
N GLY A 77 -0.71 -5.00 6.88
CA GLY A 77 -1.85 -5.37 7.71
C GLY A 77 -2.37 -4.28 8.63
N ASP A 78 -1.59 -3.25 8.87
CA ASP A 78 -2.03 -2.11 9.68
C ASP A 78 -2.75 -1.11 8.79
N LEU A 79 -3.98 -0.76 9.15
CA LEU A 79 -4.79 0.17 8.38
C LEU A 79 -4.68 1.57 8.94
N VAL A 80 -4.38 2.52 8.06
CA VAL A 80 -4.35 3.93 8.42
C VAL A 80 -5.44 4.62 7.61
N LEU A 81 -6.34 5.31 8.31
CA LEU A 81 -7.47 6.00 7.67
C LEU A 81 -7.08 7.46 7.42
N GLY A 82 -7.25 7.87 6.17
CA GLY A 82 -6.89 9.23 5.78
C GLY A 82 -5.38 9.37 5.57
N PHE A 83 -4.99 10.58 5.15
CA PHE A 83 -3.58 10.85 4.94
C PHE A 83 -2.96 11.33 6.27
N ASP A 84 -2.65 10.38 7.12
CA ASP A 84 -2.10 10.63 8.45
C ASP A 84 -0.61 10.26 8.42
N ARG A 85 0.22 11.24 8.08
CA ARG A 85 1.65 11.00 7.88
C ARG A 85 2.34 10.39 9.09
N PRO A 86 2.13 10.92 10.31
CA PRO A 86 2.77 10.30 11.47
C PRO A 86 2.42 8.83 11.65
N LYS A 87 1.15 8.48 11.48
CA LYS A 87 0.74 7.08 11.63
C LYS A 87 1.30 6.21 10.53
N ILE A 88 1.34 6.74 9.30
CA ILE A 88 1.92 5.99 8.18
C ILE A 88 3.40 5.78 8.43
N GLN A 89 4.12 6.80 8.87
CA GLN A 89 5.55 6.69 9.16
C GLN A 89 5.81 5.71 10.28
N ASP A 90 4.99 5.74 11.33
CA ASP A 90 5.14 4.80 12.45
C ASP A 90 4.94 3.36 11.98
N ALA A 91 3.95 3.11 11.13
CA ALA A 91 3.69 1.77 10.62
C ALA A 91 4.83 1.30 9.72
N ILE A 92 5.34 2.19 8.87
CA ILE A 92 6.47 1.87 8.00
C ILE A 92 7.67 1.44 8.84
N LYS A 93 7.93 2.20 9.90
CA LYS A 93 9.03 1.92 10.80
C LYS A 93 8.83 0.61 11.55
N ALA A 94 7.62 0.41 12.07
CA ALA A 94 7.29 -0.79 12.85
C ALA A 94 7.46 -2.06 12.04
N HIS A 95 7.18 -2.00 10.73
CA HIS A 95 7.29 -3.16 9.86
C HIS A 95 8.63 -3.24 9.13
N GLY A 96 9.54 -2.31 9.42
CA GLY A 96 10.88 -2.34 8.83
C GLY A 96 10.89 -2.14 7.33
N ILE A 97 9.93 -1.41 6.80
CA ILE A 97 9.85 -1.17 5.36
C ILE A 97 10.90 -0.13 4.97
N GLN A 98 11.70 -0.47 3.99
CA GLN A 98 12.80 0.39 3.55
C GLN A 98 12.55 0.95 2.17
N PRO A 99 13.08 2.14 1.88
CA PRO A 99 13.03 2.66 0.53
C PRO A 99 13.76 1.74 -0.43
N VAL A 100 13.22 1.62 -1.63
CA VAL A 100 13.89 0.88 -2.68
C VAL A 100 14.88 1.82 -3.33
N ALA A 101 16.12 1.40 -3.40
CA ALA A 101 17.16 2.22 -4.00
C ALA A 101 16.85 2.47 -5.46
N ALA A 102 16.95 3.71 -5.87
CA ALA A 102 16.68 4.09 -7.22
C ALA A 102 17.84 3.69 -8.14
#